data_6e64a8c02252ce5165c42aeb1c057807
#
_entry.id   6e64a8c02252ce5165c42aeb1c057807
#
_cell.length_a   1.000
_cell.length_b   1.000
_cell.length_c   1.000
_cell.angle_alpha   90.00
_cell.angle_beta   90.00
_cell.angle_gamma   90.00
#
_symmetry.space_group_name_H-M   'P 1'
#
loop_
_entity.id
_entity.type
_entity.pdbx_description
1 polymer ?
#
loop_
_entity_poly.entity_id
_entity_poly.type
_entity_poly.pdbx_seq_one_letter_code
_entity_poly.pdbx_strand_id
1 'polypeptide(L)'
;KTLVILVHPDIEKSVINKRWIEELQKYPDQYDIHDLYKAYPDEKLNIEREQMLIEAYDKIVFQFPFYWFSTPPLLKKWLDDVLVYCWAYGSKSGYKFAEKKVALAISVGIDEEEYSKEGIYNYTLKELTTPFELTFKYIKADYKPLYAYYGI
;
A
#
# COMPACT_ATOMS: atom_id res chain seq x y z
N LYS A 1 6.67 -15.75 1.72
CA LYS A 1 6.17 -14.73 2.66
C LYS A 1 5.53 -13.56 1.93
N THR A 2 4.65 -12.85 2.61
CA THR A 2 4.08 -11.58 2.14
C THR A 2 4.77 -10.44 2.87
N LEU A 3 5.21 -9.44 2.12
CA LEU A 3 5.69 -8.19 2.68
C LEU A 3 4.51 -7.25 2.88
N VAL A 4 4.31 -6.78 4.11
CA VAL A 4 3.31 -5.75 4.42
C VAL A 4 4.05 -4.43 4.63
N ILE A 5 3.84 -3.49 3.74
CA ILE A 5 4.37 -2.13 3.88
C ILE A 5 3.30 -1.31 4.60
N LEU A 6 3.57 -1.05 5.87
CA LEU A 6 2.69 -0.25 6.72
C LEU A 6 3.03 1.23 6.55
N VAL A 7 2.04 2.03 6.17
CA VAL A 7 2.23 3.47 5.99
C VAL A 7 1.19 4.22 6.83
N HIS A 8 1.47 4.35 8.12
CA HIS A 8 0.62 5.08 9.06
C HIS A 8 1.46 6.10 9.83
N PRO A 9 1.12 7.39 9.78
CA PRO A 9 1.91 8.46 10.44
C PRO A 9 1.99 8.32 11.96
N ASP A 10 0.98 7.70 12.59
CA ASP A 10 0.91 7.54 14.03
C ASP A 10 0.21 6.22 14.39
N ILE A 11 0.93 5.12 14.18
CA ILE A 11 0.40 3.78 14.38
C ILE A 11 -0.08 3.53 15.81
N GLU A 12 0.56 4.15 16.81
CA GLU A 12 0.19 3.95 18.21
C GLU A 12 -1.20 4.50 18.54
N LYS A 13 -1.66 5.49 17.79
CA LYS A 13 -3.02 6.06 17.93
C LYS A 13 -4.04 5.37 17.02
N SER A 14 -3.62 4.47 16.16
CA SER A 14 -4.53 3.74 15.29
C SER A 14 -5.17 2.58 16.04
N VAL A 15 -6.47 2.40 15.87
CA VAL A 15 -7.20 1.23 16.38
C VAL A 15 -7.09 0.08 15.38
N ILE A 16 -7.48 0.32 14.14
CA ILE A 16 -7.59 -0.74 13.13
C ILE A 16 -6.23 -1.17 12.58
N ASN A 17 -5.40 -0.22 12.12
CA ASN A 17 -4.10 -0.58 11.55
C ASN A 17 -3.20 -1.25 12.58
N LYS A 18 -3.20 -0.76 13.81
CA LYS A 18 -2.45 -1.38 14.89
C LYS A 18 -2.92 -2.82 15.16
N ARG A 19 -4.24 -3.03 15.22
CA ARG A 19 -4.83 -4.36 15.42
C ARG A 19 -4.45 -5.32 14.29
N TRP A 20 -4.49 -4.87 13.05
CA TRP A 20 -4.06 -5.70 11.92
C TRP A 20 -2.59 -6.13 12.05
N ILE A 21 -1.71 -5.20 12.40
CA ILE A 21 -0.30 -5.51 12.58
C ILE A 21 -0.09 -6.51 13.72
N GLU A 22 -0.74 -6.31 14.85
CA GLU A 22 -0.68 -7.25 15.98
C GLU A 22 -1.12 -8.65 15.58
N GLU A 23 -2.16 -8.75 14.76
CA GLU A 23 -2.65 -10.03 14.27
C GLU A 23 -1.65 -10.69 13.31
N LEU A 24 -1.11 -9.94 12.35
CA LEU A 24 -0.13 -10.45 11.40
C LEU A 24 1.17 -10.91 12.06
N GLN A 25 1.59 -10.25 13.13
CA GLN A 25 2.79 -10.60 13.88
C GLN A 25 2.70 -11.96 14.58
N LYS A 26 1.51 -12.52 14.71
CA LYS A 26 1.33 -13.89 15.21
C LYS A 26 1.80 -14.97 14.20
N TYR A 27 2.01 -14.58 12.96
CA TYR A 27 2.37 -15.47 11.86
C TYR A 27 3.68 -15.04 11.19
N PRO A 28 4.82 -15.04 11.94
CA PRO A 28 6.08 -14.50 11.41
C PRO A 28 6.65 -15.31 10.25
N ASP A 29 6.21 -16.56 10.07
CA ASP A 29 6.61 -17.38 8.94
C ASP A 29 5.88 -17.00 7.65
N GLN A 30 4.79 -16.22 7.74
CA GLN A 30 3.97 -15.84 6.60
C GLN A 30 4.09 -14.36 6.23
N TYR A 31 4.37 -13.49 7.20
CA TYR A 31 4.36 -12.04 7.02
C TYR A 31 5.60 -11.39 7.58
N ASP A 32 6.16 -10.47 6.81
CA ASP A 32 7.16 -9.51 7.27
C ASP A 32 6.54 -8.10 7.22
N ILE A 33 6.73 -7.34 8.28
CA ILE A 33 6.17 -5.98 8.38
C ILE A 33 7.29 -4.96 8.17
N HIS A 34 7.08 -4.07 7.21
CA HIS A 34 7.96 -2.93 6.97
C HIS A 34 7.21 -1.65 7.31
N ASP A 35 7.48 -1.10 8.51
CA ASP A 35 6.86 0.14 8.98
C ASP A 35 7.61 1.33 8.38
N LEU A 36 7.03 1.95 7.35
CA LEU A 36 7.70 2.94 6.54
C LEU A 36 8.04 4.22 7.33
N TYR A 37 7.10 4.73 8.13
CA TYR A 37 7.35 5.92 8.96
C TYR A 37 8.38 5.66 10.06
N LYS A 38 8.42 4.44 10.58
CA LYS A 38 9.43 4.05 11.59
C LYS A 38 10.82 3.92 10.96
N ALA A 39 10.89 3.34 9.76
CA ALA A 39 12.15 3.19 9.03
C ALA A 39 12.72 4.53 8.58
N TYR A 40 11.85 5.49 8.26
CA TYR A 40 12.23 6.80 7.74
C TYR A 40 11.52 7.91 8.51
N PRO A 41 11.91 8.17 9.77
CA PRO A 41 11.24 9.19 10.58
C PRO A 41 11.42 10.61 10.04
N ASP A 42 12.45 10.87 9.24
CA ASP A 42 12.69 12.13 8.53
C ASP A 42 12.04 12.16 7.13
N GLU A 43 11.34 11.08 6.75
CA GLU A 43 10.68 10.91 5.44
C GLU A 43 11.66 10.98 4.25
N LYS A 44 12.94 10.71 4.48
CA LYS A 44 13.96 10.60 3.43
C LYS A 44 14.22 9.14 3.12
N LEU A 45 13.66 8.67 2.02
CA LEU A 45 13.73 7.27 1.64
C LEU A 45 15.11 6.87 1.12
N ASN A 46 15.57 5.69 1.53
CA ASN A 46 16.69 5.02 0.88
C ASN A 46 16.12 4.18 -0.29
N ILE A 47 16.21 4.70 -1.48
CA ILE A 47 15.59 4.13 -2.67
C ILE A 47 16.13 2.74 -2.97
N GLU A 48 17.45 2.56 -2.96
CA GLU A 48 18.07 1.26 -3.23
C GLU A 48 17.63 0.20 -2.23
N ARG A 49 17.57 0.55 -0.96
CA ARG A 49 17.12 -0.36 0.09
C ARG A 49 15.67 -0.79 -0.12
N GLU A 50 14.79 0.16 -0.48
CA GLU A 50 13.40 -0.15 -0.76
C GLU A 50 13.26 -1.03 -2.00
N GLN A 51 14.02 -0.77 -3.04
CA GLN A 51 14.01 -1.58 -4.25
C GLN A 51 14.51 -3.00 -3.98
N MET A 52 15.60 -3.17 -3.23
CA MET A 52 16.10 -4.49 -2.85
C MET A 52 15.09 -5.25 -2.01
N LEU A 53 14.39 -4.55 -1.12
CA LEU A 53 13.35 -5.16 -0.30
C LEU A 53 12.22 -5.71 -1.17
N ILE A 54 11.73 -4.92 -2.13
CA ILE A 54 10.69 -5.35 -3.07
C ILE A 54 11.13 -6.58 -3.87
N GLU A 55 12.37 -6.59 -4.35
CA GLU A 55 12.89 -7.71 -5.16
C GLU A 55 12.89 -9.03 -4.40
N ALA A 56 12.92 -9.00 -3.06
CA ALA A 56 12.95 -10.19 -2.23
C ALA A 56 11.58 -10.87 -2.02
N TYR A 57 10.47 -10.24 -2.45
CA TYR A 57 9.13 -10.75 -2.19
C TYR A 57 8.30 -10.84 -3.48
N ASP A 58 7.44 -11.86 -3.56
CA ASP A 58 6.49 -12.03 -4.66
C ASP A 58 5.10 -11.49 -4.34
N LYS A 59 4.81 -11.24 -3.06
CA LYS A 59 3.53 -10.74 -2.57
C LYS A 59 3.75 -9.52 -1.69
N ILE A 60 3.07 -8.43 -2.03
CA ILE A 60 3.24 -7.15 -1.32
C ILE A 60 1.87 -6.56 -1.04
N VAL A 61 1.66 -6.16 0.22
CA VAL A 61 0.46 -5.45 0.66
C VAL A 61 0.86 -4.07 1.14
N PHE A 62 0.21 -3.04 0.63
CA PHE A 62 0.32 -1.68 1.16
C PHE A 62 -0.84 -1.46 2.11
N GLN A 63 -0.53 -1.23 3.40
CA GLN A 63 -1.51 -1.04 4.45
C GLN A 63 -1.46 0.40 4.95
N PHE A 64 -2.59 1.12 4.83
CA PHE A 64 -2.62 2.55 5.17
C PHE A 64 -4.04 3.03 5.48
N PRO A 65 -4.17 4.14 6.23
CA PRO A 65 -5.45 4.82 6.41
C PRO A 65 -5.78 5.67 5.18
N PHE A 66 -7.07 5.74 4.86
CA PHE A 66 -7.57 6.50 3.71
C PHE A 66 -7.67 7.98 4.08
N TYR A 67 -6.67 8.77 3.71
CA TYR A 67 -6.60 10.20 4.01
C TYR A 67 -7.01 11.03 2.79
N TRP A 68 -8.07 11.82 2.96
CA TRP A 68 -8.58 12.69 1.90
C TRP A 68 -8.76 11.95 0.57
N PHE A 69 -9.43 10.80 0.63
CA PHE A 69 -9.70 9.94 -0.53
C PHE A 69 -8.41 9.45 -1.22
N SER A 70 -7.33 9.37 -0.49
CA SER A 70 -6.01 8.99 -1.00
C SER A 70 -5.18 8.31 0.12
N THR A 71 -3.91 8.65 0.24
CA THR A 71 -2.95 8.02 1.13
C THR A 71 -2.29 9.01 2.07
N PRO A 72 -1.62 8.53 3.13
CA PRO A 72 -0.63 9.35 3.80
C PRO A 72 0.45 9.82 2.81
N PRO A 73 1.03 11.01 3.00
CA PRO A 73 1.98 11.58 2.04
C PRO A 73 3.20 10.71 1.74
N LEU A 74 3.70 9.99 2.75
CA LEU A 74 4.90 9.17 2.57
C LEU A 74 4.68 8.03 1.59
N LEU A 75 3.46 7.49 1.46
CA LEU A 75 3.20 6.46 0.47
C LEU A 75 3.28 7.02 -0.95
N LYS A 76 2.73 8.21 -1.19
CA LYS A 76 2.84 8.85 -2.52
C LYS A 76 4.31 9.16 -2.85
N LYS A 77 5.05 9.65 -1.86
CA LYS A 77 6.48 9.87 -2.02
C LYS A 77 7.22 8.58 -2.34
N TRP A 78 6.87 7.48 -1.67
CA TRP A 78 7.44 6.16 -1.94
C TRP A 78 7.18 5.74 -3.39
N LEU A 79 5.94 5.89 -3.87
CA LEU A 79 5.59 5.58 -5.26
C LEU A 79 6.42 6.41 -6.24
N ASP A 80 6.54 7.71 -5.98
CA ASP A 80 7.27 8.63 -6.86
C ASP A 80 8.78 8.36 -6.86
N ASP A 81 9.36 8.08 -5.69
CA ASP A 81 10.82 7.96 -5.53
C ASP A 81 11.34 6.55 -5.85
N VAL A 82 10.57 5.51 -5.56
CA VAL A 82 11.01 4.11 -5.70
C VAL A 82 10.67 3.55 -7.09
N LEU A 83 9.49 3.89 -7.64
CA LEU A 83 9.04 3.40 -8.94
C LEU A 83 9.63 4.23 -10.08
N VAL A 84 10.94 4.14 -10.26
CA VAL A 84 11.65 4.97 -11.23
C VAL A 84 11.96 4.22 -12.52
N TYR A 85 12.30 4.99 -13.55
CA TYR A 85 12.74 4.49 -14.86
C TYR A 85 13.96 3.57 -14.69
N CYS A 86 14.02 2.53 -15.49
CA CYS A 86 15.06 1.49 -15.48
C CYS A 86 15.03 0.54 -14.28
N TRP A 87 14.05 0.66 -13.39
CA TRP A 87 13.79 -0.33 -12.35
C TRP A 87 12.33 -0.82 -12.40
N ALA A 88 11.37 0.09 -12.35
CA ALA A 88 9.94 -0.25 -12.39
C ALA A 88 9.39 -0.31 -13.81
N TYR A 89 9.89 0.51 -14.71
CA TYR A 89 9.39 0.61 -16.07
C TYR A 89 10.49 1.05 -17.04
N GLY A 90 10.17 1.05 -18.33
CA GLY A 90 11.10 1.41 -19.39
C GLY A 90 11.71 0.20 -20.08
N SER A 91 12.23 0.36 -21.30
CA SER A 91 12.67 -0.74 -22.16
C SER A 91 13.85 -1.54 -21.62
N LYS A 92 14.61 -1.00 -20.67
CA LYS A 92 15.81 -1.64 -20.10
C LYS A 92 15.65 -1.99 -18.62
N SER A 93 14.47 -1.79 -18.04
CA SER A 93 14.30 -1.91 -16.59
C SER A 93 14.23 -3.35 -16.09
N GLY A 94 13.81 -4.29 -16.93
CA GLY A 94 13.47 -5.63 -16.48
C GLY A 94 12.18 -5.69 -15.66
N TYR A 95 11.47 -4.60 -15.46
CA TYR A 95 10.19 -4.50 -14.75
C TYR A 95 10.20 -5.29 -13.43
N LYS A 96 10.87 -4.78 -12.42
CA LYS A 96 11.10 -5.52 -11.15
C LYS A 96 9.84 -5.86 -10.36
N PHE A 97 8.72 -5.19 -10.64
CA PHE A 97 7.41 -5.55 -10.08
C PHE A 97 6.62 -6.56 -10.92
N ALA A 98 7.13 -6.94 -12.08
CA ALA A 98 6.38 -7.81 -12.99
C ALA A 98 5.93 -9.11 -12.30
N GLU A 99 4.64 -9.41 -12.46
CA GLU A 99 3.97 -10.61 -11.92
C GLU A 99 3.91 -10.72 -10.40
N LYS A 100 4.45 -9.75 -9.64
CA LYS A 100 4.26 -9.71 -8.20
C LYS A 100 2.79 -9.43 -7.86
N LYS A 101 2.26 -10.13 -6.88
CA LYS A 101 0.90 -9.91 -6.39
C LYS A 101 0.89 -8.72 -5.46
N VAL A 102 0.12 -7.70 -5.80
CA VAL A 102 0.01 -6.46 -5.02
C VAL A 102 -1.43 -6.23 -4.63
N ALA A 103 -1.66 -5.90 -3.36
CA ALA A 103 -2.97 -5.53 -2.86
C ALA A 103 -2.87 -4.35 -1.89
N LEU A 104 -3.98 -3.65 -1.71
CA LEU A 104 -4.13 -2.60 -0.71
C LEU A 104 -4.96 -3.12 0.47
N ALA A 105 -4.58 -2.72 1.68
CA ALA A 105 -5.37 -2.90 2.90
C ALA A 105 -5.62 -1.53 3.50
N ILE A 106 -6.86 -1.05 3.43
CA ILE A 106 -7.21 0.34 3.72
C ILE A 106 -8.17 0.43 4.89
N SER A 107 -7.90 1.31 5.85
CA SER A 107 -8.86 1.67 6.90
C SER A 107 -9.57 2.96 6.53
N VAL A 108 -10.90 2.98 6.68
CA VAL A 108 -11.76 4.07 6.20
C VAL A 108 -12.67 4.52 7.34
N GLY A 109 -12.72 5.83 7.57
CA GLY A 109 -13.48 6.42 8.69
C GLY A 109 -15.00 6.46 8.50
N ILE A 110 -15.48 6.36 7.28
CA ILE A 110 -16.90 6.48 6.93
C ILE A 110 -17.47 5.09 6.61
N ASP A 111 -18.78 4.94 6.76
CA ASP A 111 -19.48 3.67 6.52
C ASP A 111 -19.44 3.27 5.03
N GLU A 112 -19.44 1.97 4.78
CA GLU A 112 -19.34 1.41 3.43
C GLU A 112 -20.43 1.91 2.49
N GLU A 113 -21.65 2.07 2.99
CA GLU A 113 -22.80 2.51 2.20
C GLU A 113 -22.58 3.87 1.53
N GLU A 114 -21.77 4.72 2.16
CA GLU A 114 -21.48 6.05 1.62
C GLU A 114 -20.55 5.99 0.41
N TYR A 115 -19.79 4.90 0.27
CA TYR A 115 -18.92 4.61 -0.87
C TYR A 115 -19.63 3.76 -1.91
N SER A 116 -20.78 4.24 -2.36
CA SER A 116 -21.60 3.61 -3.40
C SER A 116 -22.21 4.69 -4.30
N LYS A 117 -22.85 4.27 -5.40
CA LYS A 117 -23.48 5.22 -6.33
C LYS A 117 -24.60 6.02 -5.63
N GLU A 118 -25.30 5.40 -4.70
CA GLU A 118 -26.41 6.00 -3.93
C GLU A 118 -25.94 6.66 -2.63
N GLY A 119 -24.68 6.47 -2.23
CA GLY A 119 -24.10 7.09 -1.05
C GLY A 119 -23.74 8.54 -1.25
N ILE A 120 -23.27 9.21 -0.18
CA ILE A 120 -22.95 10.64 -0.24
C ILE A 120 -21.78 10.95 -1.18
N TYR A 121 -20.86 9.99 -1.42
CA TYR A 121 -19.72 10.20 -2.30
C TYR A 121 -20.00 9.82 -3.75
N ASN A 122 -21.01 9.02 -4.04
CA ASN A 122 -21.41 8.55 -5.37
C ASN A 122 -20.33 7.72 -6.10
N TYR A 123 -19.30 7.29 -5.40
CA TYR A 123 -18.21 6.45 -5.91
C TYR A 123 -17.93 5.31 -4.95
N THR A 124 -17.60 4.15 -5.51
CA THR A 124 -17.11 3.03 -4.69
C THR A 124 -15.64 3.26 -4.30
N LEU A 125 -15.19 2.61 -3.23
CA LEU A 125 -13.78 2.66 -2.85
C LEU A 125 -12.89 2.08 -3.96
N LYS A 126 -13.38 1.07 -4.66
CA LYS A 126 -12.69 0.50 -5.82
C LYS A 126 -12.46 1.57 -6.90
N GLU A 127 -13.47 2.38 -7.21
CA GLU A 127 -13.34 3.47 -8.17
C GLU A 127 -12.36 4.54 -7.69
N LEU A 128 -12.41 4.89 -6.41
CA LEU A 128 -11.53 5.91 -5.82
C LEU A 128 -10.06 5.44 -5.72
N THR A 129 -9.80 4.15 -5.75
CA THR A 129 -8.45 3.59 -5.72
C THR A 129 -7.92 3.23 -7.11
N THR A 130 -8.61 3.63 -8.16
CA THR A 130 -8.17 3.43 -9.55
C THR A 130 -6.74 3.90 -9.84
N PRO A 131 -6.24 5.02 -9.28
CA PRO A 131 -4.84 5.41 -9.48
C PRO A 131 -3.82 4.33 -9.07
N PHE A 132 -4.12 3.56 -8.02
CA PHE A 132 -3.25 2.44 -7.61
C PHE A 132 -3.32 1.28 -8.60
N GLU A 133 -4.53 0.92 -9.03
CA GLU A 133 -4.73 -0.10 -10.06
C GLU A 133 -3.93 0.24 -11.31
N LEU A 134 -4.01 1.47 -11.79
CA LEU A 134 -3.27 1.93 -12.97
C LEU A 134 -1.77 1.93 -12.74
N THR A 135 -1.31 2.37 -11.58
CA THR A 135 0.12 2.40 -11.23
C THR A 135 0.72 1.00 -11.30
N PHE A 136 0.11 0.04 -10.61
CA PHE A 136 0.65 -1.33 -10.56
C PHE A 136 0.46 -2.07 -11.87
N LYS A 137 -0.61 -1.82 -12.60
CA LYS A 137 -0.81 -2.35 -13.94
C LYS A 137 0.27 -1.84 -14.91
N TYR A 138 0.59 -0.55 -14.84
CA TYR A 138 1.60 0.06 -15.70
C TYR A 138 2.98 -0.60 -15.53
N ILE A 139 3.34 -1.00 -14.32
CA ILE A 139 4.59 -1.68 -14.02
C ILE A 139 4.48 -3.21 -14.07
N LYS A 140 3.39 -3.72 -14.64
CA LYS A 140 3.13 -5.14 -14.92
C LYS A 140 2.96 -6.02 -13.68
N ALA A 141 2.62 -5.45 -12.55
CA ALA A 141 2.26 -6.20 -11.36
C ALA A 141 0.88 -6.86 -11.53
N ASP A 142 0.63 -7.93 -10.79
CA ASP A 142 -0.66 -8.58 -10.69
C ASP A 142 -1.44 -7.93 -9.54
N TYR A 143 -2.21 -6.90 -9.86
CA TYR A 143 -2.96 -6.13 -8.87
C TYR A 143 -4.22 -6.89 -8.45
N LYS A 144 -4.33 -7.18 -7.15
CA LYS A 144 -5.43 -7.94 -6.56
C LYS A 144 -6.50 -7.03 -5.95
N PRO A 145 -7.73 -7.52 -5.74
CA PRO A 145 -8.77 -6.73 -5.09
C PRO A 145 -8.33 -6.19 -3.74
N LEU A 146 -8.73 -4.94 -3.44
CA LEU A 146 -8.40 -4.30 -2.18
C LEU A 146 -9.21 -4.91 -1.03
N TYR A 147 -8.64 -4.83 0.18
CA TYR A 147 -9.32 -5.11 1.42
C TYR A 147 -9.53 -3.79 2.17
N ALA A 148 -10.74 -3.58 2.68
CA ALA A 148 -11.07 -2.35 3.39
C ALA A 148 -11.85 -2.63 4.68
N TYR A 149 -11.61 -1.83 5.70
CA TYR A 149 -12.41 -1.79 6.92
C TYR A 149 -13.00 -0.39 7.04
N TYR A 150 -14.31 -0.32 7.13
CA TYR A 150 -15.08 0.92 7.14
C TYR A 150 -15.63 1.25 8.52
N GLY A 151 -16.03 2.51 8.72
CA GLY A 151 -16.79 2.93 9.89
C GLY A 151 -15.98 3.00 11.18
N ILE A 152 -14.75 3.43 11.11
CA ILE A 152 -13.90 3.57 12.31
C ILE A 152 -14.41 4.69 13.22
#